data_051edf000f05358a803f747c5b743e27
#
_entry.id   051edf000f05358a803f747c5b743e27
#
_cell.length_a   1.000
_cell.length_b   1.000
_cell.length_c   1.000
_cell.angle_alpha   90.00
_cell.angle_beta   90.00
_cell.angle_gamma   90.00
#
_symmetry.space_group_name_H-M   'P 1'
#
loop_
_entity.id
_entity.type
_entity.pdbx_description
1 polymer ?
#
loop_
_entity_poly.entity_id
_entity_poly.type
_entity_poly.pdbx_seq_one_letter_code
_entity_poly.pdbx_strand_id
1 'polypeptide(L)'
;MDSHNNITIRLLEDADLPKIPTFFSGLSEISRNFYHPYAFDESAVQLTAEEIKNENCVHIGAFNDQKMVGHVWYRGKDDYPVLGIGIIDVFQNMGIGQRLMQQIEIIAQQRGKSGIALTCYLENYRAIRVYTKQGYRLVGRNNSDTQFRMIRSFADQQSPFSVRGVYASSIPWNIAPLTTDTWSLEDWKWYIELLNAAGCNLLKIYIWPTQYYHPDEPSLACNAWRYSVWHDALEYARVMGMETHVGFSTGTVPPSVWLRFPQLRAEDVNYTGITLCWQRGKEQILPFQDYLIDTFADVTDSFVLWFADPGACICSDCRDYLGVMMGAFCTLSDRIDGRSNITLCPWWIESIEAGKLGFDSHPNLRNQFATEIPNGSRVIIRSTEHKTIDIMKQQGLNPLPLAFFLDPEGGFESNNILPEPKFRQIDQWLETSLELEHEASLAYRLTPYTQYPGDYYFFNRQLNPTKPRNSILTELSDFVCNPYNQQEFGNAAVCFVSAMESLDKWWYDRHRPDLDDAVDQLRDLTESYHAVKDLADATTILRHLADRSTDLSIEELTEELRIKMSSMPIFRGLTLDHLWSRRAQAFLQLRVQNWMARL
;
A
#
# COMPACT_ATOMS: atom_id res chain seq x y z
N MET A 1 -27.13 -32.30 -9.21
CA MET A 1 -28.44 -31.63 -9.36
C MET A 1 -28.37 -30.36 -8.54
N ASP A 2 -28.28 -29.23 -9.23
CA ASP A 2 -27.97 -27.92 -8.64
C ASP A 2 -29.15 -27.38 -7.84
N SER A 3 -29.16 -27.64 -6.53
CA SER A 3 -30.10 -27.00 -5.58
C SER A 3 -29.76 -25.52 -5.28
N HIS A 4 -28.80 -24.94 -6.03
CA HIS A 4 -28.19 -23.64 -5.70
C HIS A 4 -28.84 -22.43 -6.41
N ASN A 5 -29.83 -22.63 -7.31
CA ASN A 5 -30.31 -21.58 -8.20
C ASN A 5 -31.58 -20.84 -7.74
N ASN A 6 -32.08 -21.05 -6.52
CA ASN A 6 -33.37 -20.48 -6.12
C ASN A 6 -33.30 -19.53 -4.91
N ILE A 7 -32.22 -18.72 -4.81
CA ILE A 7 -32.13 -17.71 -3.75
C ILE A 7 -32.83 -16.43 -4.17
N THR A 8 -33.95 -16.11 -3.52
CA THR A 8 -34.68 -14.85 -3.67
C THR A 8 -34.19 -13.85 -2.62
N ILE A 9 -33.90 -12.61 -3.06
CA ILE A 9 -33.51 -11.50 -2.18
C ILE A 9 -34.57 -10.41 -2.29
N ARG A 10 -35.13 -10.00 -1.14
CA ARG A 10 -36.19 -8.98 -1.07
C ARG A 10 -36.24 -8.33 0.32
N LEU A 11 -36.95 -7.20 0.39
CA LEU A 11 -37.31 -6.58 1.66
C LEU A 11 -38.09 -7.56 2.55
N LEU A 12 -37.85 -7.47 3.87
CA LEU A 12 -38.64 -8.22 4.84
C LEU A 12 -40.03 -7.60 4.98
N GLU A 13 -41.02 -8.47 5.15
CA GLU A 13 -42.42 -8.15 5.41
C GLU A 13 -42.83 -8.72 6.78
N ASP A 14 -43.99 -8.27 7.31
CA ASP A 14 -44.53 -8.79 8.57
C ASP A 14 -44.67 -10.33 8.56
N ALA A 15 -44.96 -10.92 7.42
CA ALA A 15 -45.04 -12.39 7.22
C ALA A 15 -43.69 -13.13 7.38
N ASP A 16 -42.59 -12.43 7.33
CA ASP A 16 -41.25 -13.01 7.47
C ASP A 16 -40.74 -13.03 8.92
N LEU A 17 -41.31 -12.22 9.80
CA LEU A 17 -40.90 -12.09 11.18
C LEU A 17 -40.77 -13.45 11.92
N PRO A 18 -41.70 -14.43 11.77
CA PRO A 18 -41.55 -15.73 12.40
C PRO A 18 -40.34 -16.55 11.93
N LYS A 19 -39.69 -16.16 10.83
CA LYS A 19 -38.49 -16.84 10.28
C LYS A 19 -37.20 -16.40 10.95
N ILE A 20 -37.18 -15.25 11.65
CA ILE A 20 -36.00 -14.68 12.29
C ILE A 20 -35.37 -15.58 13.35
N PRO A 21 -36.13 -16.16 14.31
CA PRO A 21 -35.56 -17.10 15.27
C PRO A 21 -34.95 -18.35 14.61
N THR A 22 -35.58 -18.85 13.56
CA THR A 22 -35.06 -19.99 12.79
C THR A 22 -33.77 -19.64 12.04
N PHE A 23 -33.67 -18.41 11.52
CA PHE A 23 -32.43 -17.91 10.93
C PHE A 23 -31.31 -17.84 11.96
N PHE A 24 -31.56 -17.27 13.14
CA PHE A 24 -30.55 -17.20 14.20
C PHE A 24 -30.11 -18.60 14.68
N SER A 25 -31.05 -19.54 14.83
CA SER A 25 -30.71 -20.92 15.23
C SER A 25 -29.87 -21.66 14.18
N GLY A 26 -29.92 -21.21 12.92
CA GLY A 26 -29.10 -21.75 11.83
C GLY A 26 -27.67 -21.21 11.78
N LEU A 27 -27.32 -20.19 12.58
CA LEU A 27 -25.97 -19.66 12.69
C LEU A 27 -25.16 -20.51 13.68
N SER A 28 -23.92 -20.85 13.35
CA SER A 28 -22.97 -21.46 14.30
C SER A 28 -22.62 -20.50 15.44
N GLU A 29 -22.02 -21.03 16.50
CA GLU A 29 -21.51 -20.23 17.61
C GLU A 29 -20.51 -19.16 17.12
N ILE A 30 -19.60 -19.53 16.20
CA ILE A 30 -18.63 -18.62 15.61
C ILE A 30 -19.35 -17.49 14.84
N SER A 31 -20.34 -17.82 14.01
CA SER A 31 -21.10 -16.82 13.26
C SER A 31 -21.92 -15.92 14.19
N ARG A 32 -22.43 -16.42 15.30
CA ARG A 32 -23.12 -15.61 16.31
C ARG A 32 -22.18 -14.68 17.05
N ASN A 33 -20.94 -15.06 17.31
CA ASN A 33 -19.93 -14.18 17.93
C ASN A 33 -19.61 -12.95 17.09
N PHE A 34 -19.76 -13.04 15.76
CA PHE A 34 -19.51 -11.94 14.84
C PHE A 34 -20.77 -11.18 14.40
N TYR A 35 -21.95 -11.80 14.52
CA TYR A 35 -23.21 -11.21 14.11
C TYR A 35 -24.24 -11.29 15.24
N HIS A 36 -24.43 -10.17 15.93
CA HIS A 36 -25.40 -10.04 17.03
C HIS A 36 -26.10 -8.68 16.96
N PRO A 37 -27.02 -8.51 15.98
CA PRO A 37 -27.78 -7.28 15.83
C PRO A 37 -28.72 -7.03 17.03
N TYR A 38 -29.14 -8.12 17.69
CA TYR A 38 -30.02 -8.18 18.85
C TYR A 38 -29.60 -9.33 19.77
N ALA A 39 -30.24 -9.47 20.91
CA ALA A 39 -30.29 -10.75 21.61
C ALA A 39 -30.92 -11.82 20.71
N PHE A 40 -30.43 -13.06 20.75
CA PHE A 40 -30.96 -14.15 19.92
C PHE A 40 -32.20 -14.80 20.56
N ASP A 41 -33.17 -13.98 20.96
CA ASP A 41 -34.40 -14.36 21.62
C ASP A 41 -35.64 -13.75 20.92
N GLU A 42 -36.81 -13.89 21.54
CA GLU A 42 -38.07 -13.39 20.99
C GLU A 42 -38.11 -11.86 20.88
N SER A 43 -37.29 -11.12 21.63
CA SER A 43 -37.22 -9.65 21.52
C SER A 43 -36.73 -9.19 20.14
N ALA A 44 -35.91 -9.99 19.48
CA ALA A 44 -35.42 -9.72 18.13
C ALA A 44 -36.55 -9.62 17.11
N VAL A 45 -37.60 -10.43 17.25
CA VAL A 45 -38.78 -10.39 16.36
C VAL A 45 -39.53 -9.07 16.53
N GLN A 46 -39.75 -8.67 17.78
CA GLN A 46 -40.44 -7.43 18.08
C GLN A 46 -39.67 -6.21 17.57
N LEU A 47 -38.36 -6.14 17.86
CA LEU A 47 -37.49 -5.05 17.39
C LEU A 47 -37.45 -4.97 15.88
N THR A 48 -37.32 -6.11 15.18
CA THR A 48 -37.36 -6.11 13.70
C THR A 48 -38.72 -5.64 13.20
N ALA A 49 -39.84 -6.03 13.83
CA ALA A 49 -41.17 -5.58 13.45
C ALA A 49 -41.37 -4.05 13.61
N GLU A 50 -40.73 -3.46 14.58
CA GLU A 50 -40.70 -1.98 14.76
C GLU A 50 -39.82 -1.32 13.70
N GLU A 51 -38.65 -1.92 13.40
CA GLU A 51 -37.68 -1.37 12.47
C GLU A 51 -38.13 -1.42 11.00
N ILE A 52 -38.82 -2.47 10.54
CA ILE A 52 -39.35 -2.51 9.17
C ILE A 52 -40.42 -1.42 8.91
N LYS A 53 -41.01 -0.85 9.95
CA LYS A 53 -41.95 0.28 9.85
C LYS A 53 -41.25 1.64 9.96
N ASN A 54 -39.94 1.66 10.28
CA ASN A 54 -39.16 2.86 10.47
C ASN A 54 -38.46 3.24 9.16
N GLU A 55 -38.71 4.46 8.67
CA GLU A 55 -38.09 4.96 7.43
C GLU A 55 -36.57 5.05 7.47
N ASN A 56 -35.94 5.10 8.66
CA ASN A 56 -34.51 5.14 8.87
C ASN A 56 -33.86 3.75 8.96
N CYS A 57 -34.65 2.69 8.78
CA CYS A 57 -34.18 1.31 8.81
C CYS A 57 -34.55 0.59 7.51
N VAL A 58 -33.73 -0.37 7.13
CA VAL A 58 -34.01 -1.28 6.02
C VAL A 58 -33.62 -2.69 6.44
N HIS A 59 -34.46 -3.65 6.16
CA HIS A 59 -34.19 -5.06 6.38
C HIS A 59 -34.44 -5.84 5.09
N ILE A 60 -33.47 -6.65 4.66
CA ILE A 60 -33.53 -7.50 3.47
C ILE A 60 -33.22 -8.92 3.86
N GLY A 61 -34.04 -9.87 3.43
CA GLY A 61 -33.82 -11.30 3.59
C GLY A 61 -33.37 -11.97 2.31
N ALA A 62 -32.48 -12.95 2.43
CA ALA A 62 -32.23 -13.93 1.39
C ALA A 62 -32.96 -15.23 1.75
N PHE A 63 -33.71 -15.76 0.82
CA PHE A 63 -34.57 -16.94 1.02
C PHE A 63 -34.21 -18.06 0.06
N ASN A 64 -34.02 -19.25 0.59
CA ASN A 64 -34.02 -20.49 -0.17
C ASN A 64 -35.41 -21.12 0.03
N ASP A 65 -36.25 -21.03 -0.99
CA ASP A 65 -37.69 -21.29 -0.91
C ASP A 65 -38.34 -20.46 0.22
N GLN A 66 -38.85 -21.10 1.25
CA GLN A 66 -39.49 -20.45 2.40
C GLN A 66 -38.52 -20.19 3.58
N LYS A 67 -37.30 -20.72 3.52
CA LYS A 67 -36.32 -20.61 4.61
C LYS A 67 -35.47 -19.36 4.42
N MET A 68 -35.42 -18.50 5.43
CA MET A 68 -34.50 -17.37 5.47
C MET A 68 -33.08 -17.88 5.74
N VAL A 69 -32.14 -17.60 4.83
CA VAL A 69 -30.74 -18.09 4.87
C VAL A 69 -29.72 -16.96 5.00
N GLY A 70 -30.16 -15.72 4.79
CA GLY A 70 -29.33 -14.52 4.97
C GLY A 70 -30.17 -13.33 5.38
N HIS A 71 -29.58 -12.42 6.11
CA HIS A 71 -30.20 -11.19 6.58
C HIS A 71 -29.19 -10.04 6.53
N VAL A 72 -29.57 -8.93 5.92
CA VAL A 72 -28.83 -7.67 5.96
C VAL A 72 -29.77 -6.54 6.36
N TRP A 73 -29.26 -5.62 7.13
CA TRP A 73 -30.00 -4.45 7.58
C TRP A 73 -29.10 -3.23 7.67
N TYR A 74 -29.67 -2.04 7.57
CA TYR A 74 -29.03 -0.83 8.06
C TYR A 74 -29.98 -0.04 8.96
N ARG A 75 -29.38 0.77 9.85
CA ARG A 75 -30.05 1.68 10.81
C ARG A 75 -29.34 3.01 10.86
N GLY A 76 -30.10 4.06 10.97
CA GLY A 76 -29.61 5.41 11.26
C GLY A 76 -30.18 6.49 10.36
N LYS A 77 -30.31 7.68 10.94
CA LYS A 77 -30.74 8.90 10.25
C LYS A 77 -29.60 9.53 9.45
N ASP A 78 -28.38 9.26 9.86
CA ASP A 78 -27.17 9.86 9.31
C ASP A 78 -26.97 9.51 7.83
N ASP A 79 -26.11 10.25 7.17
CA ASP A 79 -25.76 10.03 5.76
C ASP A 79 -25.05 8.70 5.54
N TYR A 80 -24.45 8.14 6.62
CA TYR A 80 -23.81 6.83 6.66
C TYR A 80 -24.49 5.93 7.71
N PRO A 81 -25.66 5.34 7.42
CA PRO A 81 -26.31 4.42 8.34
C PRO A 81 -25.46 3.18 8.56
N VAL A 82 -25.58 2.58 9.76
CA VAL A 82 -24.79 1.42 10.17
C VAL A 82 -25.42 0.14 9.64
N LEU A 83 -24.62 -0.69 8.99
CA LEU A 83 -25.02 -1.97 8.39
C LEU A 83 -24.60 -3.15 9.28
N GLY A 84 -25.46 -4.19 9.30
CA GLY A 84 -25.13 -5.52 9.77
C GLY A 84 -25.61 -6.60 8.81
N ILE A 85 -24.82 -7.66 8.66
CA ILE A 85 -25.13 -8.78 7.75
C ILE A 85 -24.77 -10.11 8.37
N GLY A 86 -25.63 -11.11 8.21
CA GLY A 86 -25.41 -12.50 8.60
C GLY A 86 -25.93 -13.48 7.55
N ILE A 87 -25.23 -14.62 7.42
CA ILE A 87 -25.59 -15.70 6.50
C ILE A 87 -25.40 -17.02 7.22
N ILE A 88 -26.39 -17.90 7.16
CA ILE A 88 -26.31 -19.27 7.71
C ILE A 88 -25.10 -19.98 7.10
N ASP A 89 -24.28 -20.65 7.95
CA ASP A 89 -22.95 -21.16 7.61
C ASP A 89 -22.93 -22.03 6.34
N VAL A 90 -23.90 -22.93 6.18
CA VAL A 90 -23.98 -23.83 5.02
C VAL A 90 -24.31 -23.10 3.68
N PHE A 91 -24.72 -21.85 3.75
CA PHE A 91 -25.00 -20.98 2.60
C PHE A 91 -23.93 -19.92 2.36
N GLN A 92 -22.87 -19.93 3.15
CA GLN A 92 -21.73 -19.03 2.97
C GLN A 92 -20.88 -19.47 1.76
N ASN A 93 -20.05 -18.56 1.21
CA ASN A 93 -19.23 -18.76 0.00
C ASN A 93 -20.03 -18.95 -1.31
N MET A 94 -21.33 -18.68 -1.31
CA MET A 94 -22.23 -18.82 -2.48
C MET A 94 -22.58 -17.47 -3.11
N GLY A 95 -21.86 -16.39 -2.79
CA GLY A 95 -22.14 -15.06 -3.30
C GLY A 95 -23.36 -14.34 -2.71
N ILE A 96 -24.10 -14.98 -1.78
CA ILE A 96 -25.33 -14.43 -1.19
C ILE A 96 -25.03 -13.11 -0.46
N GLY A 97 -23.92 -13.05 0.31
CA GLY A 97 -23.53 -11.84 1.03
C GLY A 97 -23.29 -10.65 0.11
N GLN A 98 -22.61 -10.86 -0.99
CA GLN A 98 -22.36 -9.81 -1.98
C GLN A 98 -23.69 -9.30 -2.59
N ARG A 99 -24.58 -10.19 -2.95
CA ARG A 99 -25.91 -9.82 -3.50
C ARG A 99 -26.75 -9.06 -2.48
N LEU A 100 -26.74 -9.46 -1.20
CA LEU A 100 -27.42 -8.74 -0.12
C LEU A 100 -26.86 -7.33 0.07
N MET A 101 -25.54 -7.19 0.09
CA MET A 101 -24.88 -5.89 0.21
C MET A 101 -25.18 -4.97 -0.98
N GLN A 102 -25.09 -5.48 -2.20
CA GLN A 102 -25.47 -4.71 -3.41
C GLN A 102 -26.92 -4.21 -3.34
N GLN A 103 -27.83 -5.07 -2.91
CA GLN A 103 -29.25 -4.68 -2.84
C GLN A 103 -29.50 -3.59 -1.78
N ILE A 104 -28.87 -3.68 -0.61
CA ILE A 104 -29.06 -2.69 0.45
C ILE A 104 -28.40 -1.35 0.09
N GLU A 105 -27.29 -1.37 -0.64
CA GLU A 105 -26.61 -0.18 -1.15
C GLU A 105 -27.47 0.56 -2.19
N ILE A 106 -28.09 -0.16 -3.11
CA ILE A 106 -29.05 0.42 -4.08
C ILE A 106 -30.17 1.14 -3.33
N ILE A 107 -30.72 0.52 -2.29
CA ILE A 107 -31.81 1.13 -1.52
C ILE A 107 -31.29 2.35 -0.73
N ALA A 108 -30.10 2.29 -0.17
CA ALA A 108 -29.50 3.43 0.52
C ALA A 108 -29.30 4.63 -0.42
N GLN A 109 -28.79 4.39 -1.63
CA GLN A 109 -28.65 5.43 -2.67
C GLN A 109 -30.00 6.02 -3.08
N GLN A 110 -31.03 5.18 -3.30
CA GLN A 110 -32.38 5.63 -3.62
C GLN A 110 -33.00 6.48 -2.52
N ARG A 111 -32.60 6.26 -1.25
CA ARG A 111 -33.03 7.06 -0.09
C ARG A 111 -32.13 8.28 0.17
N GLY A 112 -31.23 8.62 -0.75
CA GLY A 112 -30.36 9.82 -0.70
C GLY A 112 -29.24 9.74 0.34
N LYS A 113 -28.84 8.53 0.75
CA LYS A 113 -27.69 8.36 1.64
C LYS A 113 -26.37 8.59 0.88
N SER A 114 -25.36 9.14 1.56
CA SER A 114 -24.03 9.39 0.98
C SER A 114 -23.13 8.13 0.98
N GLY A 115 -23.47 7.14 1.80
CA GLY A 115 -22.74 5.89 1.92
C GLY A 115 -23.33 4.97 2.97
N ILE A 116 -22.57 3.94 3.35
CA ILE A 116 -22.92 2.98 4.41
C ILE A 116 -21.69 2.78 5.30
N ALA A 117 -21.91 2.71 6.61
CA ALA A 117 -20.89 2.38 7.60
C ALA A 117 -21.12 0.98 8.19
N LEU A 118 -20.07 0.36 8.68
CA LEU A 118 -20.15 -0.89 9.45
C LEU A 118 -18.99 -0.99 10.45
N THR A 119 -19.12 -1.92 11.40
CA THR A 119 -18.00 -2.39 12.21
C THR A 119 -17.75 -3.87 11.94
N CYS A 120 -16.48 -4.27 11.98
CA CYS A 120 -16.08 -5.64 11.77
C CYS A 120 -14.97 -6.02 12.75
N TYR A 121 -15.09 -7.16 13.43
CA TYR A 121 -14.03 -7.66 14.31
C TYR A 121 -12.72 -7.84 13.55
N LEU A 122 -11.60 -7.46 14.18
CA LEU A 122 -10.26 -7.51 13.58
C LEU A 122 -9.89 -8.93 13.10
N GLU A 123 -10.39 -9.96 13.78
CA GLU A 123 -10.12 -11.36 13.49
C GLU A 123 -11.02 -11.95 12.40
N ASN A 124 -12.08 -11.24 12.00
CA ASN A 124 -13.02 -11.70 10.99
C ASN A 124 -12.53 -11.40 9.57
N TYR A 125 -11.34 -11.92 9.21
CA TYR A 125 -10.71 -11.70 7.90
C TYR A 125 -11.63 -12.03 6.72
N ARG A 126 -12.52 -12.99 6.90
CA ARG A 126 -13.47 -13.38 5.88
C ARG A 126 -14.46 -12.25 5.57
N ALA A 127 -15.05 -11.65 6.60
CA ALA A 127 -15.97 -10.52 6.43
C ALA A 127 -15.22 -9.28 5.93
N ILE A 128 -14.04 -8.98 6.47
CA ILE A 128 -13.17 -7.88 6.02
C ILE A 128 -12.94 -8.00 4.51
N ARG A 129 -12.54 -9.19 4.03
CA ARG A 129 -12.30 -9.42 2.60
C ARG A 129 -13.57 -9.23 1.75
N VAL A 130 -14.75 -9.58 2.26
CA VAL A 130 -16.02 -9.33 1.56
C VAL A 130 -16.28 -7.83 1.47
N TYR A 131 -16.12 -7.10 2.57
CA TYR A 131 -16.38 -5.67 2.62
C TYR A 131 -15.40 -4.88 1.75
N THR A 132 -14.10 -5.17 1.86
CA THR A 132 -13.08 -4.48 1.05
C THR A 132 -13.26 -4.73 -0.45
N LYS A 133 -13.63 -5.95 -0.85
CA LYS A 133 -13.99 -6.26 -2.24
C LYS A 133 -15.25 -5.53 -2.72
N GLN A 134 -16.14 -5.13 -1.82
CA GLN A 134 -17.30 -4.29 -2.12
C GLN A 134 -16.97 -2.78 -2.08
N GLY A 135 -15.69 -2.42 -1.84
CA GLY A 135 -15.24 -1.03 -1.81
C GLY A 135 -15.42 -0.34 -0.46
N TYR A 136 -15.62 -1.10 0.62
CA TYR A 136 -15.50 -0.54 1.96
C TYR A 136 -14.03 -0.33 2.31
N ARG A 137 -13.72 0.81 2.90
CA ARG A 137 -12.38 1.14 3.40
C ARG A 137 -12.41 1.42 4.89
N LEU A 138 -11.27 1.28 5.53
CA LEU A 138 -11.12 1.57 6.95
C LEU A 138 -11.25 3.09 7.21
N VAL A 139 -11.80 3.44 8.36
CA VAL A 139 -11.79 4.81 8.89
C VAL A 139 -11.30 4.85 10.33
N GLY A 140 -10.76 3.77 10.84
CA GLY A 140 -10.23 3.63 12.19
C GLY A 140 -10.75 2.39 12.90
N ARG A 141 -10.57 2.36 14.20
CA ARG A 141 -11.02 1.28 15.08
C ARG A 141 -12.06 1.77 16.10
N ASN A 142 -12.79 0.85 16.71
CA ASN A 142 -13.71 1.19 17.79
C ASN A 142 -12.93 1.48 19.10
N ASN A 143 -13.62 2.03 20.09
CA ASN A 143 -13.02 2.42 21.37
C ASN A 143 -12.38 1.27 22.16
N SER A 144 -12.77 0.01 21.91
CA SER A 144 -12.18 -1.17 22.55
C SER A 144 -11.02 -1.79 21.77
N ASP A 145 -10.65 -1.21 20.65
CA ASP A 145 -9.61 -1.72 19.71
C ASP A 145 -9.81 -3.17 19.26
N THR A 146 -11.10 -3.60 19.21
CA THR A 146 -11.47 -4.97 18.82
C THR A 146 -12.12 -5.07 17.45
N GLN A 147 -12.54 -3.93 16.88
CA GLN A 147 -13.24 -3.88 15.61
C GLN A 147 -12.74 -2.72 14.75
N PHE A 148 -12.62 -2.97 13.45
CA PHE A 148 -12.51 -1.93 12.44
C PHE A 148 -13.84 -1.18 12.30
N ARG A 149 -13.76 0.14 12.13
CA ARG A 149 -14.83 0.94 11.56
C ARG A 149 -14.56 1.09 10.07
N MET A 150 -15.54 0.75 9.26
CA MET A 150 -15.40 0.78 7.80
C MET A 150 -16.54 1.57 7.18
N ILE A 151 -16.26 2.26 6.10
CA ILE A 151 -17.27 2.96 5.30
C ILE A 151 -17.16 2.60 3.82
N ARG A 152 -18.29 2.67 3.14
CA ARG A 152 -18.36 2.76 1.69
C ARG A 152 -19.02 4.07 1.32
N SER A 153 -18.26 5.02 0.81
CA SER A 153 -18.79 6.25 0.24
C SER A 153 -19.23 6.01 -1.20
N PHE A 154 -20.42 6.45 -1.55
CA PHE A 154 -20.89 6.32 -2.93
C PHE A 154 -20.19 7.29 -3.89
N ALA A 155 -19.62 8.39 -3.36
CA ALA A 155 -18.77 9.29 -4.13
C ALA A 155 -17.44 8.64 -4.56
N ASP A 156 -16.87 7.75 -3.74
CA ASP A 156 -15.60 7.07 -4.02
C ASP A 156 -15.68 6.13 -5.24
N GLN A 157 -16.89 5.76 -5.68
CA GLN A 157 -17.11 4.91 -6.86
C GLN A 157 -16.83 5.63 -8.19
N GLN A 158 -16.66 6.95 -8.16
CA GLN A 158 -16.42 7.79 -9.33
C GLN A 158 -14.94 8.16 -9.51
N SER A 159 -14.03 7.47 -8.81
CA SER A 159 -12.60 7.71 -8.97
C SER A 159 -12.17 7.51 -10.43
N PRO A 160 -11.47 8.47 -11.04
CA PRO A 160 -10.89 8.29 -12.37
C PRO A 160 -9.72 7.30 -12.37
N PHE A 161 -9.13 7.02 -11.21
CA PHE A 161 -8.02 6.07 -11.08
C PHE A 161 -8.54 4.68 -10.66
N SER A 162 -8.51 3.74 -11.58
CA SER A 162 -8.86 2.34 -11.34
C SER A 162 -7.79 1.62 -10.50
N VAL A 163 -6.51 1.97 -10.70
CA VAL A 163 -5.37 1.47 -9.94
C VAL A 163 -4.71 2.60 -9.17
N ARG A 164 -4.66 2.45 -7.87
CA ARG A 164 -4.01 3.36 -6.91
C ARG A 164 -3.05 2.53 -6.07
N GLY A 165 -1.82 2.40 -6.56
CA GLY A 165 -0.86 1.47 -6.02
C GLY A 165 0.29 2.13 -5.26
N VAL A 166 0.86 1.39 -4.32
CA VAL A 166 2.13 1.71 -3.69
C VAL A 166 3.21 0.71 -4.08
N TYR A 167 4.37 1.22 -4.43
CA TYR A 167 5.59 0.46 -4.54
C TYR A 167 6.41 0.69 -3.27
N ALA A 168 6.30 -0.22 -2.31
CA ALA A 168 7.12 -0.23 -1.12
C ALA A 168 8.48 -0.87 -1.43
N SER A 169 9.51 -0.04 -1.50
CA SER A 169 10.87 -0.51 -1.76
C SER A 169 11.56 -0.83 -0.45
N SER A 170 12.13 -2.02 -0.36
CA SER A 170 12.87 -2.50 0.80
C SER A 170 14.37 -2.29 0.67
N ILE A 171 14.82 -1.23 -0.03
CA ILE A 171 16.25 -0.98 -0.31
C ILE A 171 17.09 -1.02 0.97
N PRO A 172 17.95 -2.03 1.17
CA PRO A 172 18.62 -2.23 2.44
C PRO A 172 19.79 -1.29 2.70
N TRP A 173 20.34 -0.63 1.69
CA TRP A 173 21.52 0.24 1.85
C TRP A 173 21.19 1.70 2.09
N ASN A 174 19.92 2.10 1.92
CA ASN A 174 19.62 3.52 1.95
C ASN A 174 19.34 4.09 3.32
N ILE A 175 19.16 3.38 4.32
CA ILE A 175 18.94 3.81 5.71
C ILE A 175 18.07 2.73 6.40
N ALA A 176 18.68 1.57 6.53
CA ALA A 176 18.21 0.66 7.57
C ALA A 176 18.22 1.45 8.85
N PRO A 177 17.35 1.77 9.62
CA PRO A 177 16.25 1.02 10.18
C PRO A 177 14.85 1.49 9.72
N LEU A 178 14.77 2.50 8.89
CA LEU A 178 13.49 3.12 8.50
C LEU A 178 12.87 2.52 7.25
N THR A 179 13.59 1.63 6.58
CA THR A 179 13.08 0.94 5.40
C THR A 179 12.21 -0.25 5.78
N THR A 180 11.34 -0.63 4.89
CA THR A 180 10.47 -1.80 5.06
C THR A 180 11.23 -3.13 5.19
N ASP A 181 12.55 -3.14 4.97
CA ASP A 181 13.44 -4.28 5.14
C ASP A 181 13.49 -4.81 6.59
N THR A 182 13.27 -3.94 7.56
CA THR A 182 13.36 -4.26 9.00
C THR A 182 11.99 -4.39 9.67
N TRP A 183 10.92 -4.24 8.93
CA TRP A 183 9.58 -4.24 9.47
C TRP A 183 9.14 -5.61 9.97
N SER A 184 8.49 -5.61 11.13
CA SER A 184 7.71 -6.74 11.61
C SER A 184 6.40 -6.88 10.81
N LEU A 185 5.71 -8.00 10.99
CA LEU A 185 4.37 -8.18 10.41
C LEU A 185 3.39 -7.12 10.93
N GLU A 186 3.50 -6.70 12.18
CA GLU A 186 2.61 -5.67 12.76
C GLU A 186 2.85 -4.29 12.14
N ASP A 187 4.09 -3.94 11.80
CA ASP A 187 4.42 -2.71 11.07
C ASP A 187 3.80 -2.74 9.66
N TRP A 188 3.88 -3.87 8.97
CA TRP A 188 3.24 -4.06 7.67
C TRP A 188 1.71 -3.98 7.77
N LYS A 189 1.09 -4.62 8.77
CA LYS A 189 -0.36 -4.56 8.97
C LYS A 189 -0.83 -3.13 9.18
N TRP A 190 -0.15 -2.37 10.06
CA TRP A 190 -0.48 -0.97 10.28
C TRP A 190 -0.42 -0.15 8.98
N TYR A 191 0.63 -0.32 8.19
CA TYR A 191 0.77 0.42 6.92
C TYR A 191 -0.28 -0.01 5.88
N ILE A 192 -0.57 -1.29 5.77
CA ILE A 192 -1.61 -1.82 4.89
C ILE A 192 -2.99 -1.30 5.29
N GLU A 193 -3.29 -1.21 6.58
CA GLU A 193 -4.52 -0.61 7.11
C GLU A 193 -4.62 0.87 6.73
N LEU A 194 -3.56 1.63 6.89
CA LEU A 194 -3.47 3.04 6.49
C LEU A 194 -3.68 3.21 4.98
N LEU A 195 -3.04 2.38 4.17
CA LEU A 195 -3.19 2.39 2.72
C LEU A 195 -4.64 2.08 2.31
N ASN A 196 -5.27 1.09 2.93
CA ASN A 196 -6.69 0.79 2.69
C ASN A 196 -7.58 1.97 3.07
N ALA A 197 -7.33 2.59 4.24
CA ALA A 197 -8.07 3.78 4.68
C ALA A 197 -7.91 4.95 3.71
N ALA A 198 -6.74 5.10 3.11
CA ALA A 198 -6.46 6.11 2.08
C ALA A 198 -7.12 5.81 0.72
N GLY A 199 -7.57 4.58 0.48
CA GLY A 199 -8.13 4.13 -0.79
C GLY A 199 -7.12 3.53 -1.77
N CYS A 200 -5.91 3.20 -1.30
CA CYS A 200 -4.95 2.39 -2.06
C CYS A 200 -5.51 0.99 -2.30
N ASN A 201 -5.31 0.45 -3.50
CA ASN A 201 -5.83 -0.86 -3.90
C ASN A 201 -4.78 -1.80 -4.51
N LEU A 202 -3.50 -1.43 -4.49
CA LEU A 202 -2.41 -2.27 -4.94
C LEU A 202 -1.17 -2.07 -4.05
N LEU A 203 -0.63 -3.17 -3.52
CA LEU A 203 0.64 -3.21 -2.80
C LEU A 203 1.68 -3.96 -3.62
N LYS A 204 2.79 -3.29 -3.95
CA LYS A 204 3.96 -3.91 -4.55
C LYS A 204 5.11 -3.92 -3.56
N ILE A 205 5.67 -5.09 -3.29
CA ILE A 205 6.94 -5.26 -2.55
C ILE A 205 8.02 -5.62 -3.56
N TYR A 206 9.17 -4.95 -3.48
CA TYR A 206 10.33 -5.28 -4.31
C TYR A 206 11.42 -5.92 -3.46
N ILE A 207 11.85 -7.11 -3.85
CA ILE A 207 12.87 -7.90 -3.15
C ILE A 207 14.23 -7.67 -3.82
N TRP A 208 15.15 -7.05 -3.09
CA TRP A 208 16.48 -6.75 -3.57
C TRP A 208 17.39 -7.99 -3.53
N PRO A 209 18.37 -8.08 -4.43
CA PRO A 209 19.26 -9.25 -4.50
C PRO A 209 20.02 -9.55 -3.19
N THR A 210 20.32 -8.52 -2.40
CA THR A 210 20.93 -8.69 -1.05
C THR A 210 19.98 -9.33 -0.04
N GLN A 211 18.69 -9.37 -0.35
CA GLN A 211 17.61 -9.93 0.46
C GLN A 211 17.15 -11.31 -0.06
N TYR A 212 17.70 -11.78 -1.16
CA TYR A 212 17.35 -13.10 -1.67
C TYR A 212 17.67 -14.17 -0.63
N TYR A 213 16.81 -15.17 -0.59
CA TYR A 213 16.96 -16.34 0.25
C TYR A 213 16.83 -17.60 -0.61
N HIS A 214 17.62 -18.60 -0.29
CA HIS A 214 17.50 -19.96 -0.80
C HIS A 214 17.99 -20.91 0.29
N PRO A 215 17.28 -22.00 0.60
CA PRO A 215 17.62 -22.90 1.70
C PRO A 215 18.99 -23.58 1.50
N ASP A 216 19.41 -23.84 0.26
CA ASP A 216 20.67 -24.46 -0.07
C ASP A 216 21.89 -23.48 -0.05
N GLU A 217 21.66 -22.20 0.28
CA GLU A 217 22.70 -21.19 0.37
C GLU A 217 22.81 -20.68 1.82
N PRO A 218 23.61 -21.32 2.68
CA PRO A 218 23.69 -20.99 4.11
C PRO A 218 24.05 -19.53 4.41
N SER A 219 24.81 -18.88 3.52
CA SER A 219 25.18 -17.45 3.66
C SER A 219 23.96 -16.51 3.63
N LEU A 220 22.80 -16.98 3.17
CA LEU A 220 21.57 -16.21 3.06
C LEU A 220 20.54 -16.55 4.16
N ALA A 221 20.87 -17.41 5.11
CA ALA A 221 19.95 -17.85 6.17
C ALA A 221 19.37 -16.67 6.98
N CYS A 222 20.12 -15.57 7.10
CA CYS A 222 19.64 -14.35 7.77
C CYS A 222 18.47 -13.67 7.06
N ASN A 223 18.15 -14.02 5.82
CA ASN A 223 17.04 -13.46 5.06
C ASN A 223 15.75 -14.29 5.15
N ALA A 224 15.79 -15.50 5.70
CA ALA A 224 14.65 -16.42 5.76
C ALA A 224 13.40 -15.80 6.43
N TRP A 225 13.59 -15.08 7.54
CA TRP A 225 12.51 -14.45 8.27
C TRP A 225 11.76 -13.39 7.46
N ARG A 226 12.47 -12.67 6.54
CA ARG A 226 11.88 -11.66 5.68
C ARG A 226 10.85 -12.26 4.74
N TYR A 227 11.17 -13.42 4.17
CA TYR A 227 10.26 -14.12 3.26
C TYR A 227 8.94 -14.49 3.97
N SER A 228 9.01 -14.96 5.21
CA SER A 228 7.80 -15.23 6.01
C SER A 228 7.01 -13.94 6.28
N VAL A 229 7.69 -12.87 6.72
CA VAL A 229 7.01 -11.59 7.01
C VAL A 229 6.37 -11.00 5.76
N TRP A 230 7.05 -11.01 4.62
CA TRP A 230 6.50 -10.47 3.38
C TRP A 230 5.36 -11.32 2.82
N HIS A 231 5.46 -12.66 2.95
CA HIS A 231 4.36 -13.55 2.58
C HIS A 231 3.10 -13.23 3.39
N ASP A 232 3.21 -13.18 4.72
CA ASP A 232 2.10 -12.88 5.61
C ASP A 232 1.55 -11.46 5.40
N ALA A 233 2.41 -10.48 5.10
CA ALA A 233 2.01 -9.12 4.77
C ALA A 233 1.21 -9.05 3.46
N LEU A 234 1.63 -9.77 2.42
CA LEU A 234 0.91 -9.86 1.15
C LEU A 234 -0.45 -10.57 1.32
N GLU A 235 -0.49 -11.67 2.10
CA GLU A 235 -1.76 -12.31 2.44
C GLU A 235 -2.70 -11.35 3.16
N TYR A 236 -2.18 -10.57 4.12
CA TYR A 236 -2.97 -9.57 4.82
C TYR A 236 -3.45 -8.44 3.89
N ALA A 237 -2.61 -7.97 2.97
CA ALA A 237 -3.01 -6.98 1.96
C ALA A 237 -4.17 -7.49 1.08
N ARG A 238 -4.17 -8.78 0.71
CA ARG A 238 -5.28 -9.42 0.00
C ARG A 238 -6.56 -9.52 0.84
N VAL A 239 -6.44 -9.71 2.15
CA VAL A 239 -7.58 -9.61 3.08
C VAL A 239 -8.14 -8.20 3.07
N MET A 240 -7.27 -7.18 3.05
CA MET A 240 -7.65 -5.77 2.93
C MET A 240 -8.10 -5.36 1.52
N GLY A 241 -8.28 -6.30 0.59
CA GLY A 241 -8.83 -6.08 -0.74
C GLY A 241 -7.85 -5.49 -1.74
N MET A 242 -6.57 -5.46 -1.44
CA MET A 242 -5.53 -4.98 -2.34
C MET A 242 -5.11 -6.07 -3.33
N GLU A 243 -4.78 -5.67 -4.54
CA GLU A 243 -3.99 -6.45 -5.47
C GLU A 243 -2.53 -6.48 -4.96
N THR A 244 -1.85 -7.61 -5.09
CA THR A 244 -0.50 -7.80 -4.54
C THR A 244 0.50 -8.12 -5.63
N HIS A 245 1.64 -7.41 -5.60
CA HIS A 245 2.73 -7.59 -6.55
C HIS A 245 4.05 -7.87 -5.84
N VAL A 246 4.83 -8.82 -6.34
CA VAL A 246 6.20 -9.08 -5.92
C VAL A 246 7.16 -8.76 -7.06
N GLY A 247 8.08 -7.83 -6.83
CA GLY A 247 9.07 -7.41 -7.82
C GLY A 247 10.46 -7.93 -7.51
N PHE A 248 11.21 -8.28 -8.56
CA PHE A 248 12.62 -8.66 -8.48
C PHE A 248 13.34 -8.38 -9.80
N SER A 249 14.67 -8.25 -9.74
CA SER A 249 15.49 -8.08 -10.96
C SER A 249 15.81 -9.39 -11.64
N THR A 250 15.70 -9.42 -12.98
CA THR A 250 15.85 -10.63 -13.77
C THR A 250 17.28 -11.18 -13.83
N GLY A 251 18.29 -10.30 -13.82
CA GLY A 251 19.70 -10.71 -13.95
C GLY A 251 20.51 -10.70 -12.66
N THR A 252 19.87 -10.42 -11.51
CA THR A 252 20.59 -10.23 -10.27
C THR A 252 20.66 -11.50 -9.43
N VAL A 253 21.73 -11.59 -8.62
CA VAL A 253 22.00 -12.70 -7.71
C VAL A 253 22.50 -12.17 -6.36
N PRO A 254 22.45 -12.96 -5.29
CA PRO A 254 23.08 -12.58 -4.03
C PRO A 254 24.58 -12.25 -4.20
N PRO A 255 25.15 -11.35 -3.37
CA PRO A 255 26.56 -10.99 -3.44
C PRO A 255 27.50 -12.18 -3.34
N SER A 256 27.19 -13.19 -2.54
CA SER A 256 27.98 -14.42 -2.39
C SER A 256 28.08 -15.20 -3.70
N VAL A 257 27.01 -15.25 -4.47
CA VAL A 257 26.96 -15.90 -5.81
C VAL A 257 27.74 -15.07 -6.82
N TRP A 258 27.52 -13.76 -6.86
CA TRP A 258 28.25 -12.85 -7.75
C TRP A 258 29.76 -12.91 -7.57
N LEU A 259 30.23 -13.06 -6.32
CA LEU A 259 31.65 -13.22 -6.00
C LEU A 259 32.22 -14.55 -6.48
N ARG A 260 31.43 -15.64 -6.44
CA ARG A 260 31.88 -16.99 -6.88
C ARG A 260 32.05 -17.13 -8.39
N PHE A 261 31.33 -16.32 -9.19
CA PHE A 261 31.30 -16.45 -10.64
C PHE A 261 31.75 -15.18 -11.38
N PRO A 262 33.01 -14.73 -11.19
CA PRO A 262 33.50 -13.50 -11.81
C PRO A 262 33.43 -13.48 -13.32
N GLN A 263 33.56 -14.66 -13.98
CA GLN A 263 33.49 -14.81 -15.44
C GLN A 263 32.06 -14.64 -16.02
N LEU A 264 31.03 -14.72 -15.18
CA LEU A 264 29.62 -14.58 -15.59
C LEU A 264 29.07 -13.18 -15.26
N ARG A 265 29.86 -12.30 -14.66
CA ARG A 265 29.42 -10.96 -14.30
C ARG A 265 28.97 -10.20 -15.55
N ALA A 266 27.94 -9.38 -15.35
CA ALA A 266 27.47 -8.48 -16.38
C ALA A 266 28.58 -7.45 -16.69
N GLU A 267 28.72 -7.15 -17.98
CA GLU A 267 29.48 -6.01 -18.45
C GLU A 267 28.53 -4.81 -18.43
N ASP A 268 28.74 -3.90 -17.49
CA ASP A 268 27.82 -2.80 -17.21
C ASP A 268 28.55 -1.45 -17.38
N VAL A 269 27.85 -0.48 -17.95
CA VAL A 269 28.40 0.86 -18.19
C VAL A 269 28.31 1.75 -16.94
N ASN A 270 27.31 1.54 -16.09
CA ASN A 270 26.93 2.49 -15.07
C ASN A 270 26.76 1.90 -13.66
N TYR A 271 26.69 0.58 -13.49
CA TYR A 271 26.35 -0.02 -12.21
C TYR A 271 27.14 -1.30 -11.95
N THR A 272 27.99 -1.25 -10.95
CA THR A 272 28.74 -2.40 -10.43
C THR A 272 27.88 -3.29 -9.54
N GLY A 273 26.62 -3.48 -9.90
CA GLY A 273 25.69 -4.28 -9.10
C GLY A 273 26.03 -5.75 -9.07
N ILE A 274 25.29 -6.50 -8.34
CA ILE A 274 25.34 -7.93 -8.16
C ILE A 274 24.60 -8.63 -9.33
N THR A 275 24.91 -8.22 -10.56
CA THR A 275 24.27 -8.70 -11.78
C THR A 275 25.18 -9.68 -12.50
N LEU A 276 24.62 -10.81 -12.92
CA LEU A 276 25.25 -11.72 -13.89
C LEU A 276 24.68 -11.47 -15.29
N CYS A 277 25.47 -11.77 -16.30
CA CYS A 277 25.00 -11.77 -17.67
C CYS A 277 23.87 -12.79 -17.85
N TRP A 278 22.68 -12.36 -18.23
CA TRP A 278 21.52 -13.24 -18.39
C TRP A 278 21.80 -14.39 -19.35
N GLN A 279 22.47 -14.12 -20.48
CA GLN A 279 22.74 -15.13 -21.49
C GLN A 279 23.71 -16.21 -21.02
N ARG A 280 24.70 -15.85 -20.20
CA ARG A 280 25.76 -16.75 -19.73
C ARG A 280 25.53 -17.33 -18.34
N GLY A 281 24.75 -16.62 -17.51
CA GLY A 281 24.61 -16.91 -16.08
C GLY A 281 23.25 -17.44 -15.65
N LYS A 282 22.36 -17.84 -16.56
CA LYS A 282 21.00 -18.32 -16.25
C LYS A 282 20.98 -19.40 -15.16
N GLU A 283 21.88 -20.38 -15.24
CA GLU A 283 21.93 -21.49 -14.28
C GLU A 283 22.20 -21.04 -12.84
N GLN A 284 22.88 -19.91 -12.68
CA GLN A 284 23.18 -19.33 -11.36
C GLN A 284 22.12 -18.34 -10.88
N ILE A 285 21.34 -17.76 -11.81
CA ILE A 285 20.28 -16.79 -11.54
C ILE A 285 18.98 -17.50 -11.14
N LEU A 286 18.57 -18.44 -11.96
CA LEU A 286 17.24 -19.05 -11.91
C LEU A 286 16.90 -19.74 -10.58
N PRO A 287 17.79 -20.43 -9.86
CA PRO A 287 17.42 -21.05 -8.58
C PRO A 287 16.84 -20.08 -7.57
N PHE A 288 17.36 -18.85 -7.48
CA PHE A 288 16.86 -17.82 -6.56
C PHE A 288 15.51 -17.27 -7.02
N GLN A 289 15.32 -17.11 -8.31
CA GLN A 289 14.06 -16.65 -8.87
C GLN A 289 12.96 -17.71 -8.79
N ASP A 290 13.30 -18.98 -9.02
CA ASP A 290 12.38 -20.11 -8.86
C ASP A 290 11.90 -20.20 -7.40
N TYR A 291 12.83 -20.14 -6.45
CA TYR A 291 12.48 -20.18 -5.03
C TYR A 291 11.59 -18.99 -4.61
N LEU A 292 11.87 -17.80 -5.15
CA LEU A 292 11.06 -16.60 -4.90
C LEU A 292 9.66 -16.78 -5.51
N ILE A 293 9.55 -17.24 -6.75
CA ILE A 293 8.27 -17.52 -7.42
C ILE A 293 7.48 -18.55 -6.61
N ASP A 294 8.10 -19.67 -6.24
CA ASP A 294 7.44 -20.74 -5.50
C ASP A 294 6.97 -20.28 -4.10
N THR A 295 7.73 -19.40 -3.46
CA THR A 295 7.37 -18.87 -2.13
C THR A 295 6.18 -17.92 -2.19
N PHE A 296 6.05 -17.11 -3.22
CA PHE A 296 5.07 -16.02 -3.23
C PHE A 296 3.91 -16.21 -4.23
N ALA A 297 3.89 -17.27 -5.04
CA ALA A 297 2.88 -17.45 -6.08
C ALA A 297 1.44 -17.55 -5.55
N ASP A 298 1.24 -18.04 -4.34
CA ASP A 298 -0.08 -18.20 -3.71
C ASP A 298 -0.62 -16.89 -3.10
N VAL A 299 0.26 -15.91 -2.83
CA VAL A 299 -0.09 -14.63 -2.21
C VAL A 299 0.14 -13.43 -3.11
N THR A 300 0.58 -13.62 -4.36
CA THR A 300 0.80 -12.53 -5.33
C THR A 300 -0.09 -12.66 -6.55
N ASP A 301 -0.69 -11.53 -6.98
CA ASP A 301 -1.50 -11.48 -8.19
C ASP A 301 -0.65 -11.21 -9.43
N SER A 302 0.54 -10.60 -9.27
CA SER A 302 1.48 -10.38 -10.36
C SER A 302 2.94 -10.34 -9.90
N PHE A 303 3.81 -11.05 -10.61
CA PHE A 303 5.25 -10.85 -10.49
C PHE A 303 5.71 -9.67 -11.37
N VAL A 304 6.52 -8.77 -10.79
CA VAL A 304 7.07 -7.63 -11.51
C VAL A 304 8.51 -7.91 -11.89
N LEU A 305 8.74 -8.09 -13.18
CA LEU A 305 10.06 -8.32 -13.73
C LEU A 305 10.76 -6.99 -13.99
N TRP A 306 11.79 -6.73 -13.22
CA TRP A 306 12.59 -5.52 -13.30
C TRP A 306 13.87 -5.80 -14.08
N PHE A 307 14.03 -5.14 -15.23
CA PHE A 307 15.07 -5.54 -16.18
C PHE A 307 16.42 -4.84 -16.00
N ALA A 308 16.60 -3.88 -15.14
CA ALA A 308 17.89 -3.20 -15.13
C ALA A 308 18.28 -2.31 -13.98
N ASP A 309 17.73 -2.41 -12.85
CA ASP A 309 18.36 -1.78 -11.71
C ASP A 309 18.83 -2.87 -10.74
N PRO A 310 20.08 -3.16 -10.67
CA PRO A 310 21.29 -2.43 -11.04
C PRO A 310 21.99 -2.89 -12.32
N GLY A 311 21.55 -2.41 -13.46
CA GLY A 311 22.30 -2.51 -14.71
C GLY A 311 22.01 -3.72 -15.60
N ALA A 312 21.83 -3.46 -16.89
CA ALA A 312 21.76 -4.48 -17.92
C ALA A 312 23.17 -4.81 -18.44
N CYS A 313 23.40 -6.06 -18.79
CA CYS A 313 24.66 -6.47 -19.40
C CYS A 313 24.78 -5.93 -20.84
N ILE A 314 25.91 -5.33 -21.16
CA ILE A 314 26.22 -4.76 -22.50
C ILE A 314 27.21 -5.59 -23.29
N CYS A 315 27.52 -6.82 -22.87
CA CYS A 315 28.44 -7.71 -23.58
C CYS A 315 27.91 -8.04 -24.98
N SER A 316 28.77 -8.66 -25.80
CA SER A 316 28.42 -9.04 -27.18
C SER A 316 27.15 -9.89 -27.29
N ASP A 317 26.91 -10.76 -26.29
CA ASP A 317 25.76 -11.67 -26.28
C ASP A 317 24.46 -10.97 -25.87
N CYS A 318 24.57 -9.79 -25.24
CA CYS A 318 23.44 -8.99 -24.74
C CYS A 318 23.19 -7.72 -25.56
N ARG A 319 23.78 -7.56 -26.74
CA ARG A 319 23.60 -6.37 -27.60
C ARG A 319 22.16 -6.15 -28.04
N ASP A 320 21.43 -7.25 -28.25
CA ASP A 320 19.99 -7.20 -28.49
C ASP A 320 19.24 -7.17 -27.15
N TYR A 321 19.10 -6.00 -26.62
CA TYR A 321 18.44 -5.77 -25.33
C TYR A 321 17.03 -6.29 -25.27
N LEU A 322 16.23 -6.01 -26.30
CA LEU A 322 14.85 -6.45 -26.34
C LEU A 322 14.77 -7.97 -26.44
N GLY A 323 15.60 -8.60 -27.29
CA GLY A 323 15.66 -10.05 -27.38
C GLY A 323 16.06 -10.70 -26.05
N VAL A 324 17.01 -10.12 -25.32
CA VAL A 324 17.41 -10.60 -23.98
C VAL A 324 16.26 -10.44 -22.98
N MET A 325 15.60 -9.28 -22.96
CA MET A 325 14.48 -9.01 -22.09
C MET A 325 13.30 -9.95 -22.38
N MET A 326 12.95 -10.12 -23.65
CA MET A 326 11.90 -11.05 -24.06
C MET A 326 12.26 -12.50 -23.75
N GLY A 327 13.51 -12.90 -23.92
CA GLY A 327 14.00 -14.21 -23.50
C GLY A 327 13.89 -14.44 -21.99
N ALA A 328 14.17 -13.42 -21.17
CA ALA A 328 13.96 -13.48 -19.73
C ALA A 328 12.48 -13.55 -19.38
N PHE A 329 11.65 -12.73 -20.02
CA PHE A 329 10.20 -12.76 -19.86
C PHE A 329 9.61 -14.14 -20.17
N CYS A 330 9.93 -14.72 -21.34
CA CYS A 330 9.44 -16.05 -21.70
C CYS A 330 9.90 -17.11 -20.69
N THR A 331 11.21 -17.11 -20.34
CA THR A 331 11.76 -18.07 -19.36
C THR A 331 11.04 -18.01 -18.02
N LEU A 332 10.78 -16.82 -17.51
CA LEU A 332 10.12 -16.63 -16.20
C LEU A 332 8.60 -16.85 -16.29
N SER A 333 7.99 -16.54 -17.45
CA SER A 333 6.60 -16.85 -17.71
C SER A 333 6.33 -18.36 -17.66
N ASP A 334 7.21 -19.15 -18.29
CA ASP A 334 7.12 -20.62 -18.24
C ASP A 334 7.24 -21.15 -16.81
N ARG A 335 8.05 -20.51 -15.96
CA ARG A 335 8.23 -20.90 -14.54
C ARG A 335 7.08 -20.48 -13.65
N ILE A 336 6.49 -19.33 -13.92
CA ILE A 336 5.28 -18.86 -13.22
C ILE A 336 4.08 -19.75 -13.58
N ASP A 337 4.05 -20.29 -14.82
CA ASP A 337 3.08 -21.30 -15.29
C ASP A 337 1.62 -20.91 -15.00
N GLY A 338 1.26 -19.67 -15.27
CA GLY A 338 -0.09 -19.15 -15.07
C GLY A 338 -0.56 -19.03 -13.61
N ARG A 339 0.31 -19.30 -12.63
CA ARG A 339 0.00 -19.14 -11.19
C ARG A 339 -0.26 -17.69 -10.80
N SER A 340 0.34 -16.75 -11.52
CA SER A 340 0.20 -15.31 -11.33
C SER A 340 0.39 -14.58 -12.66
N ASN A 341 -0.06 -13.32 -12.73
CA ASN A 341 0.22 -12.47 -13.87
C ASN A 341 1.68 -12.00 -13.87
N ILE A 342 2.10 -11.35 -14.96
CA ILE A 342 3.41 -10.71 -15.07
C ILE A 342 3.22 -9.23 -15.39
N THR A 343 3.92 -8.39 -14.64
CA THR A 343 4.06 -6.96 -14.91
C THR A 343 5.50 -6.66 -15.28
N LEU A 344 5.73 -5.91 -16.34
CA LEU A 344 7.06 -5.55 -16.79
C LEU A 344 7.47 -4.18 -16.24
N CYS A 345 8.76 -4.04 -15.91
CA CYS A 345 9.35 -2.77 -15.53
C CYS A 345 10.65 -2.55 -16.31
N PRO A 346 10.60 -1.92 -17.50
CA PRO A 346 11.74 -1.73 -18.38
C PRO A 346 12.64 -0.56 -17.97
N TRP A 347 13.07 -0.53 -16.73
CA TRP A 347 13.85 0.55 -16.14
C TRP A 347 15.26 0.73 -16.69
N TRP A 348 15.82 -0.32 -17.28
CA TRP A 348 17.18 -0.43 -17.79
C TRP A 348 17.55 0.57 -18.91
N ILE A 349 16.57 1.23 -19.52
CA ILE A 349 16.80 2.20 -20.60
C ILE A 349 17.68 3.36 -20.13
N GLU A 350 17.75 3.62 -18.84
CA GLU A 350 18.63 4.63 -18.27
C GLU A 350 20.13 4.31 -18.42
N SER A 351 20.46 3.02 -18.47
CA SER A 351 21.87 2.58 -18.56
C SER A 351 22.40 2.53 -19.99
N ILE A 352 21.56 2.64 -21.02
CA ILE A 352 22.00 2.55 -22.42
C ILE A 352 22.78 3.79 -22.89
N GLU A 353 22.29 4.99 -22.55
CA GLU A 353 22.96 6.24 -22.86
C GLU A 353 22.97 7.16 -21.64
N ALA A 354 24.16 7.52 -21.17
CA ALA A 354 24.31 8.43 -20.02
C ALA A 354 23.59 9.77 -20.29
N GLY A 355 22.72 10.17 -19.35
CA GLY A 355 21.95 11.43 -19.42
C GLY A 355 20.68 11.39 -20.28
N LYS A 356 20.35 10.25 -20.89
CA LYS A 356 19.08 10.03 -21.59
C LYS A 356 18.24 9.02 -20.82
N LEU A 357 17.24 9.51 -20.10
CA LEU A 357 16.41 8.69 -19.24
C LEU A 357 15.08 8.34 -19.92
N GLY A 358 14.70 7.07 -19.84
CA GLY A 358 13.40 6.56 -20.21
C GLY A 358 13.12 6.43 -21.71
N PHE A 359 11.99 5.84 -22.01
CA PHE A 359 11.53 5.55 -23.36
C PHE A 359 11.25 6.79 -24.22
N ASP A 360 10.89 7.92 -23.63
CA ASP A 360 10.65 9.17 -24.37
C ASP A 360 11.95 9.68 -25.04
N SER A 361 13.11 9.35 -24.48
CA SER A 361 14.43 9.63 -25.05
C SER A 361 14.88 8.59 -26.10
N HIS A 362 14.22 7.44 -26.17
CA HIS A 362 14.58 6.29 -27.06
C HIS A 362 13.38 5.84 -27.91
N PRO A 363 12.85 6.66 -28.82
CA PRO A 363 11.59 6.39 -29.52
C PRO A 363 11.57 5.11 -30.35
N ASN A 364 12.68 4.72 -30.95
CA ASN A 364 12.76 3.48 -31.74
C ASN A 364 12.61 2.25 -30.83
N LEU A 365 13.33 2.24 -29.71
CA LEU A 365 13.29 1.16 -28.74
C LEU A 365 11.92 1.09 -28.05
N ARG A 366 11.32 2.23 -27.72
CA ARG A 366 9.96 2.32 -27.23
C ARG A 366 8.95 1.68 -28.17
N ASN A 367 8.99 2.04 -29.46
CA ASN A 367 8.05 1.54 -30.43
C ASN A 367 8.21 0.03 -30.64
N GLN A 368 9.44 -0.45 -30.70
CA GLN A 368 9.74 -1.87 -30.79
C GLN A 368 9.23 -2.62 -29.55
N PHE A 369 9.52 -2.12 -28.34
CA PHE A 369 9.01 -2.69 -27.10
C PHE A 369 7.48 -2.78 -27.10
N ALA A 370 6.80 -1.69 -27.45
CA ALA A 370 5.34 -1.63 -27.44
C ALA A 370 4.69 -2.62 -28.45
N THR A 371 5.41 -3.01 -29.51
CA THR A 371 4.91 -3.97 -30.51
C THR A 371 5.25 -5.42 -30.17
N GLU A 372 6.34 -5.69 -29.45
CA GLU A 372 6.80 -7.05 -29.13
C GLU A 372 6.16 -7.60 -27.84
N ILE A 373 5.77 -6.73 -26.92
CA ILE A 373 5.11 -7.14 -25.68
C ILE A 373 3.68 -7.61 -25.95
N PRO A 374 3.23 -8.72 -25.34
CA PRO A 374 1.87 -9.21 -25.49
C PRO A 374 0.82 -8.16 -25.13
N ASN A 375 -0.20 -8.05 -25.97
CA ASN A 375 -1.33 -7.16 -25.73
C ASN A 375 -2.00 -7.45 -24.36
N GLY A 376 -2.41 -6.42 -23.65
CA GLY A 376 -2.97 -6.53 -22.30
C GLY A 376 -1.93 -6.58 -21.18
N SER A 377 -0.62 -6.64 -21.49
CA SER A 377 0.43 -6.65 -20.47
C SER A 377 0.45 -5.35 -19.68
N ARG A 378 0.67 -5.45 -18.36
CA ARG A 378 0.96 -4.30 -17.50
C ARG A 378 2.42 -3.92 -17.60
N VAL A 379 2.68 -2.61 -17.67
CA VAL A 379 4.03 -2.07 -17.78
C VAL A 379 4.20 -0.89 -16.84
N ILE A 380 5.16 -0.96 -15.93
CA ILE A 380 5.51 0.15 -15.03
C ILE A 380 6.40 1.12 -15.81
N ILE A 381 5.93 2.36 -15.92
CA ILE A 381 6.61 3.44 -16.65
C ILE A 381 6.67 4.66 -15.74
N ARG A 382 7.70 5.50 -15.86
CA ARG A 382 7.74 6.77 -15.14
C ARG A 382 6.54 7.64 -15.47
N SER A 383 5.95 8.26 -14.48
CA SER A 383 4.78 9.13 -14.67
C SER A 383 5.07 10.36 -15.54
N THR A 384 6.34 10.71 -15.75
CA THR A 384 6.78 11.82 -16.61
C THR A 384 6.92 11.44 -18.09
N GLU A 385 6.83 10.15 -18.42
CA GLU A 385 6.96 9.64 -19.80
C GLU A 385 5.62 9.63 -20.54
N HIS A 386 4.99 10.78 -20.68
CA HIS A 386 3.62 10.90 -21.19
C HIS A 386 3.42 10.33 -22.59
N LYS A 387 4.38 10.58 -23.51
CA LYS A 387 4.32 10.04 -24.88
C LYS A 387 4.38 8.51 -24.89
N THR A 388 5.21 7.93 -24.02
CA THR A 388 5.34 6.48 -23.88
C THR A 388 4.05 5.89 -23.34
N ILE A 389 3.44 6.50 -22.31
CA ILE A 389 2.17 6.06 -21.74
C ILE A 389 1.08 6.03 -22.82
N ASP A 390 0.94 7.10 -23.61
CA ASP A 390 -0.05 7.18 -24.68
C ASP A 390 0.17 6.12 -25.78
N ILE A 391 1.41 5.91 -26.20
CA ILE A 391 1.74 4.89 -27.22
C ILE A 391 1.44 3.48 -26.68
N MET A 392 1.76 3.21 -25.42
CA MET A 392 1.46 1.91 -24.82
C MET A 392 -0.05 1.66 -24.75
N LYS A 393 -0.85 2.65 -24.36
CA LYS A 393 -2.31 2.56 -24.39
C LYS A 393 -2.82 2.28 -25.81
N GLN A 394 -2.32 3.01 -26.81
CA GLN A 394 -2.70 2.81 -28.23
C GLN A 394 -2.35 1.40 -28.76
N GLN A 395 -1.30 0.78 -28.24
CA GLN A 395 -0.90 -0.59 -28.55
C GLN A 395 -1.62 -1.64 -27.69
N GLY A 396 -2.58 -1.25 -26.87
CA GLY A 396 -3.36 -2.15 -26.03
C GLY A 396 -2.63 -2.66 -24.79
N LEU A 397 -1.55 -1.99 -24.37
CA LEU A 397 -0.86 -2.26 -23.10
C LEU A 397 -1.51 -1.48 -21.96
N ASN A 398 -1.30 -1.93 -20.73
CA ASN A 398 -1.81 -1.31 -19.52
C ASN A 398 -0.67 -0.64 -18.74
N PRO A 399 -0.31 0.62 -19.05
CA PRO A 399 0.74 1.33 -18.33
C PRO A 399 0.33 1.61 -16.89
N LEU A 400 1.29 1.42 -15.96
CA LEU A 400 1.21 1.82 -14.57
C LEU A 400 2.20 2.96 -14.33
N PRO A 401 1.78 4.22 -14.40
CA PRO A 401 2.66 5.37 -14.17
C PRO A 401 3.22 5.37 -12.75
N LEU A 402 4.54 5.37 -12.62
CA LEU A 402 5.25 5.40 -11.35
C LEU A 402 5.55 6.85 -10.97
N ALA A 403 4.88 7.33 -9.92
CA ALA A 403 5.05 8.67 -9.38
C ALA A 403 6.19 8.69 -8.35
N PHE A 404 7.27 9.37 -8.68
CA PHE A 404 8.33 9.67 -7.74
C PHE A 404 7.98 10.93 -6.98
N PHE A 405 7.61 10.81 -5.71
CA PHE A 405 7.44 11.96 -4.82
C PHE A 405 8.76 12.45 -4.24
N LEU A 406 9.82 12.19 -4.96
CA LEU A 406 11.15 12.62 -4.62
C LEU A 406 11.46 13.89 -5.38
N ASP A 407 12.28 14.70 -4.78
CA ASP A 407 12.79 15.94 -5.33
C ASP A 407 13.28 15.77 -6.77
N PRO A 408 12.83 16.57 -7.72
CA PRO A 408 13.34 16.55 -9.08
C PRO A 408 14.84 16.80 -9.21
N GLU A 409 15.46 17.44 -8.22
CA GLU A 409 16.89 17.82 -8.28
C GLU A 409 17.83 16.86 -7.55
N GLY A 410 17.38 16.07 -6.61
CA GLY A 410 18.29 15.39 -5.67
C GLY A 410 18.25 13.89 -5.65
N GLY A 411 17.37 13.32 -6.35
CA GLY A 411 17.28 11.86 -6.35
C GLY A 411 16.92 11.28 -5.00
N PHE A 412 16.26 10.31 -5.14
CA PHE A 412 16.03 9.02 -4.56
C PHE A 412 16.48 8.81 -3.11
N GLU A 413 17.56 9.43 -2.73
CA GLU A 413 18.33 8.99 -1.60
C GLU A 413 18.41 10.01 -0.47
N SER A 414 18.02 11.24 -0.73
CA SER A 414 18.39 12.32 0.16
C SER A 414 17.37 12.64 1.25
N ASN A 415 16.13 12.14 1.18
CA ASN A 415 15.06 12.60 2.07
C ASN A 415 14.33 11.49 2.86
N ASN A 416 15.01 10.43 3.17
CA ASN A 416 14.35 9.22 3.67
C ASN A 416 13.93 9.26 5.14
N ILE A 417 14.42 10.20 5.94
CA ILE A 417 14.08 10.31 7.37
C ILE A 417 13.17 11.51 7.64
N LEU A 418 13.35 12.57 6.87
CA LEU A 418 12.68 13.83 7.14
C LEU A 418 11.22 13.78 6.69
N PRO A 419 10.28 14.15 7.54
CA PRO A 419 8.87 14.16 7.18
C PRO A 419 8.60 15.29 6.18
N GLU A 420 8.17 14.93 4.99
CA GLU A 420 7.81 15.85 3.92
C GLU A 420 6.44 15.47 3.37
N PRO A 421 5.36 16.16 3.77
CA PRO A 421 4.00 15.85 3.33
C PRO A 421 3.77 15.97 1.83
N LYS A 422 4.43 16.94 1.16
CA LYS A 422 4.40 17.17 -0.30
C LYS A 422 3.01 17.41 -0.88
N PHE A 423 2.11 18.00 -0.12
CA PHE A 423 0.72 18.18 -0.56
C PHE A 423 0.59 19.00 -1.84
N ARG A 424 1.40 20.06 -2.00
CA ARG A 424 1.38 20.90 -3.21
C ARG A 424 1.86 20.14 -4.45
N GLN A 425 2.93 19.36 -4.33
CA GLN A 425 3.44 18.53 -5.45
C GLN A 425 2.45 17.44 -5.82
N ILE A 426 1.78 16.85 -4.82
CA ILE A 426 0.71 15.86 -5.03
C ILE A 426 -0.45 16.49 -5.82
N ASP A 427 -0.89 17.69 -5.43
CA ASP A 427 -1.96 18.39 -6.13
C ASP A 427 -1.57 18.72 -7.60
N GLN A 428 -0.36 19.22 -7.84
CA GLN A 428 0.17 19.49 -9.19
C GLN A 428 0.26 18.21 -10.04
N TRP A 429 0.75 17.12 -9.44
CA TRP A 429 0.83 15.84 -10.13
C TRP A 429 -0.58 15.32 -10.48
N LEU A 430 -1.54 15.47 -9.56
CA LEU A 430 -2.93 15.05 -9.79
C LEU A 430 -3.56 15.84 -10.95
N GLU A 431 -3.42 17.17 -10.97
CA GLU A 431 -3.92 18.01 -12.05
C GLU A 431 -3.38 17.55 -13.41
N THR A 432 -2.06 17.37 -13.52
CA THR A 432 -1.42 16.85 -14.74
C THR A 432 -1.95 15.45 -15.11
N SER A 433 -2.09 14.58 -14.14
CA SER A 433 -2.56 13.19 -14.38
C SER A 433 -4.02 13.15 -14.85
N LEU A 434 -4.86 14.04 -14.35
CA LEU A 434 -6.25 14.19 -14.80
C LEU A 434 -6.35 14.75 -16.20
N GLU A 435 -5.54 15.78 -16.54
CA GLU A 435 -5.46 16.35 -17.88
C GLU A 435 -5.00 15.32 -18.93
N LEU A 436 -4.13 14.39 -18.53
CA LEU A 436 -3.60 13.31 -19.38
C LEU A 436 -4.43 12.03 -19.32
N GLU A 437 -5.59 12.06 -18.65
CA GLU A 437 -6.48 10.90 -18.52
C GLU A 437 -5.78 9.64 -18.01
N HIS A 438 -4.92 9.80 -16.99
CA HIS A 438 -4.29 8.64 -16.35
C HIS A 438 -5.32 7.88 -15.49
N GLU A 439 -5.45 6.57 -15.73
CA GLU A 439 -6.37 5.69 -15.02
C GLU A 439 -5.69 4.87 -13.91
N ALA A 440 -4.38 4.94 -13.82
CA ALA A 440 -3.58 4.17 -12.89
C ALA A 440 -2.38 4.98 -12.39
N SER A 441 -1.90 4.65 -11.18
CA SER A 441 -0.65 5.19 -10.66
C SER A 441 -0.01 4.27 -9.62
N LEU A 442 1.32 4.37 -9.48
CA LEU A 442 2.08 3.78 -8.39
C LEU A 442 2.84 4.87 -7.66
N ALA A 443 2.68 4.98 -6.35
CA ALA A 443 3.55 5.81 -5.50
C ALA A 443 4.82 5.02 -5.15
N TYR A 444 5.99 5.61 -5.36
CA TYR A 444 7.25 5.02 -4.92
C TYR A 444 7.56 5.42 -3.49
N ARG A 445 7.77 4.46 -2.58
CA ARG A 445 8.02 4.70 -1.15
C ARG A 445 9.18 3.89 -0.60
N LEU A 446 10.07 4.61 0.11
CA LEU A 446 11.23 4.04 0.79
C LEU A 446 11.05 4.00 2.30
N THR A 447 10.46 5.04 2.88
CA THR A 447 10.35 5.23 4.34
C THR A 447 8.94 5.64 4.74
N PRO A 448 7.97 4.73 4.70
CA PRO A 448 6.58 5.06 4.98
C PRO A 448 6.34 5.67 6.37
N TYR A 449 7.12 5.32 7.39
CA TYR A 449 6.93 5.81 8.76
C TYR A 449 6.94 7.34 8.91
N THR A 450 7.68 8.04 8.07
CA THR A 450 7.76 9.51 8.13
C THR A 450 7.01 10.18 7.00
N GLN A 451 6.58 9.41 6.01
CA GLN A 451 5.95 9.92 4.78
C GLN A 451 4.47 9.52 4.66
N TYR A 452 3.94 8.77 5.60
CA TYR A 452 2.56 8.30 5.56
C TYR A 452 1.49 9.41 5.42
N PRO A 453 1.68 10.66 5.91
CA PRO A 453 0.70 11.71 5.66
C PRO A 453 0.58 12.05 4.18
N GLY A 454 1.71 12.09 3.46
CA GLY A 454 1.73 12.25 2.01
C GLY A 454 1.09 11.08 1.28
N ASP A 455 1.33 9.83 1.72
CA ASP A 455 0.70 8.64 1.14
C ASP A 455 -0.82 8.69 1.29
N TYR A 456 -1.30 8.96 2.51
CA TYR A 456 -2.72 9.06 2.78
C TYR A 456 -3.38 10.15 1.94
N TYR A 457 -2.74 11.33 1.84
CA TYR A 457 -3.23 12.42 1.02
C TYR A 457 -3.27 12.06 -0.47
N PHE A 458 -2.20 11.44 -0.98
CA PHE A 458 -2.08 11.06 -2.38
C PHE A 458 -3.20 10.11 -2.84
N PHE A 459 -3.43 9.03 -2.10
CA PHE A 459 -4.45 8.05 -2.48
C PHE A 459 -5.87 8.59 -2.29
N ASN A 460 -6.11 9.38 -1.25
CA ASN A 460 -7.40 10.04 -1.05
C ASN A 460 -7.73 11.04 -2.17
N ARG A 461 -6.74 11.80 -2.63
CA ARG A 461 -6.90 12.72 -3.78
C ARG A 461 -7.18 11.98 -5.08
N GLN A 462 -6.61 10.81 -5.29
CA GLN A 462 -6.94 9.96 -6.43
C GLN A 462 -8.33 9.35 -6.32
N LEU A 463 -8.71 8.92 -5.12
CA LEU A 463 -10.02 8.34 -4.86
C LEU A 463 -11.13 9.38 -5.09
N ASN A 464 -10.94 10.60 -4.61
CA ASN A 464 -11.85 11.73 -4.76
C ASN A 464 -11.06 13.03 -5.05
N PRO A 465 -10.82 13.37 -6.32
CA PRO A 465 -10.03 14.54 -6.71
C PRO A 465 -10.57 15.89 -6.21
N THR A 466 -11.85 15.98 -5.92
CA THR A 466 -12.50 17.23 -5.47
C THR A 466 -12.55 17.39 -3.95
N LYS A 467 -12.14 16.36 -3.19
CA LYS A 467 -12.21 16.38 -1.74
C LYS A 467 -11.27 17.43 -1.15
N PRO A 468 -11.75 18.31 -0.25
CA PRO A 468 -10.90 19.33 0.37
C PRO A 468 -9.75 18.72 1.18
N ARG A 469 -8.56 19.36 1.15
CA ARG A 469 -7.38 18.93 1.90
C ARG A 469 -7.68 18.73 3.38
N ASN A 470 -8.30 19.71 4.04
CA ASN A 470 -8.62 19.65 5.47
C ASN A 470 -9.51 18.46 5.81
N SER A 471 -10.45 18.08 4.94
CA SER A 471 -11.28 16.89 5.16
C SER A 471 -10.44 15.61 5.10
N ILE A 472 -9.46 15.53 4.19
CA ILE A 472 -8.54 14.39 4.09
C ILE A 472 -7.64 14.31 5.32
N LEU A 473 -7.08 15.43 5.76
CA LEU A 473 -6.20 15.47 6.94
C LEU A 473 -6.97 15.19 8.24
N THR A 474 -8.24 15.59 8.32
CA THR A 474 -9.12 15.23 9.45
C THR A 474 -9.38 13.72 9.48
N GLU A 475 -9.65 13.10 8.36
CA GLU A 475 -9.81 11.63 8.29
C GLU A 475 -8.51 10.89 8.63
N LEU A 476 -7.36 11.40 8.17
CA LEU A 476 -6.06 10.86 8.59
C LEU A 476 -5.87 10.98 10.10
N SER A 477 -6.19 12.14 10.68
CA SER A 477 -6.11 12.32 12.13
C SER A 477 -7.02 11.35 12.89
N ASP A 478 -8.23 11.10 12.36
CA ASP A 478 -9.18 10.11 12.89
C ASP A 478 -8.58 8.70 12.90
N PHE A 479 -7.84 8.37 11.86
CA PHE A 479 -7.17 7.08 11.73
C PHE A 479 -5.96 6.94 12.68
N VAL A 480 -5.08 7.96 12.75
CA VAL A 480 -3.80 7.87 13.48
C VAL A 480 -3.88 8.35 14.93
N CYS A 481 -4.83 9.25 15.23
CA CYS A 481 -5.01 9.85 16.55
C CYS A 481 -6.26 9.33 17.27
N ASN A 482 -6.94 8.28 16.81
CA ASN A 482 -8.22 7.81 17.35
C ASN A 482 -8.16 7.63 18.88
N PRO A 483 -8.45 8.67 19.68
CA PRO A 483 -8.40 8.58 21.13
C PRO A 483 -9.65 7.85 21.61
N TYR A 484 -9.50 7.15 22.70
CA TYR A 484 -10.60 6.48 23.39
C TYR A 484 -11.65 7.48 23.97
N ASN A 485 -11.36 8.79 23.89
CA ASN A 485 -12.23 9.86 24.43
C ASN A 485 -12.54 10.89 23.33
N GLN A 486 -13.84 11.03 22.96
CA GLN A 486 -14.30 11.94 21.90
C GLN A 486 -13.99 13.43 22.15
N GLN A 487 -13.87 13.86 23.43
CA GLN A 487 -13.59 15.26 23.75
C GLN A 487 -12.11 15.61 23.57
N GLU A 488 -11.22 14.68 23.85
CA GLU A 488 -9.78 14.82 23.57
C GLU A 488 -9.48 14.72 22.07
N PHE A 489 -10.29 13.94 21.35
CA PHE A 489 -10.17 13.75 19.90
C PHE A 489 -10.29 15.07 19.11
N GLY A 490 -11.26 15.93 19.45
CA GLY A 490 -11.45 17.19 18.72
C GLY A 490 -10.20 18.08 18.76
N ASN A 491 -9.50 18.14 19.90
CA ASN A 491 -8.26 18.90 20.04
C ASN A 491 -7.10 18.21 19.31
N ALA A 492 -6.97 16.89 19.42
CA ALA A 492 -5.91 16.14 18.77
C ALA A 492 -5.99 16.25 17.24
N ALA A 493 -7.20 16.15 16.68
CA ALA A 493 -7.40 16.32 15.24
C ALA A 493 -7.00 17.71 14.75
N VAL A 494 -7.38 18.76 15.48
CA VAL A 494 -7.00 20.14 15.14
C VAL A 494 -5.49 20.31 15.20
N CYS A 495 -4.83 19.84 16.26
CA CYS A 495 -3.37 19.89 16.38
C CYS A 495 -2.67 19.13 15.27
N PHE A 496 -3.11 17.91 14.93
CA PHE A 496 -2.51 17.11 13.88
C PHE A 496 -2.64 17.78 12.50
N VAL A 497 -3.84 18.23 12.14
CA VAL A 497 -4.08 18.92 10.85
C VAL A 497 -3.22 20.18 10.74
N SER A 498 -3.20 21.00 11.81
CA SER A 498 -2.39 22.23 11.85
C SER A 498 -0.89 21.92 11.73
N ALA A 499 -0.39 20.88 12.41
CA ALA A 499 1.00 20.45 12.30
C ALA A 499 1.38 20.04 10.87
N MET A 500 0.50 19.30 10.18
CA MET A 500 0.75 18.87 8.81
C MET A 500 0.76 20.04 7.82
N GLU A 501 -0.13 21.01 7.99
CA GLU A 501 -0.15 22.23 7.16
C GLU A 501 1.08 23.11 7.42
N SER A 502 1.48 23.28 8.68
CA SER A 502 2.68 24.02 9.05
C SER A 502 3.94 23.37 8.48
N LEU A 503 4.04 22.03 8.55
CA LEU A 503 5.16 21.28 8.01
C LEU A 503 5.24 21.38 6.47
N ASP A 504 4.11 21.21 5.76
CA ASP A 504 4.05 21.39 4.29
C ASP A 504 4.47 22.81 3.90
N LYS A 505 3.96 23.81 4.60
CA LYS A 505 4.30 25.21 4.36
C LYS A 505 5.78 25.49 4.60
N TRP A 506 6.37 24.98 5.66
CA TRP A 506 7.79 25.14 5.95
C TRP A 506 8.68 24.58 4.83
N TRP A 507 8.36 23.45 4.26
CA TRP A 507 9.14 22.86 3.17
C TRP A 507 9.22 23.77 1.93
N TYR A 508 8.21 24.61 1.69
CA TYR A 508 8.20 25.55 0.57
C TYR A 508 8.79 26.92 0.93
N ASP A 509 8.35 27.47 2.05
CA ASP A 509 8.61 28.86 2.39
C ASP A 509 9.85 29.03 3.30
N ARG A 510 10.32 27.92 3.90
CA ARG A 510 11.43 27.90 4.88
C ARG A 510 11.24 28.88 6.04
N HIS A 511 10.01 29.21 6.38
CA HIS A 511 9.69 30.11 7.46
C HIS A 511 9.77 29.40 8.81
N ARG A 512 10.76 29.76 9.63
CA ARG A 512 11.10 29.07 10.88
C ARG A 512 9.92 28.82 11.83
N PRO A 513 9.05 29.81 12.13
CA PRO A 513 7.89 29.61 12.99
C PRO A 513 6.98 28.45 12.56
N ASP A 514 6.82 28.20 11.25
CA ASP A 514 5.99 27.08 10.77
C ASP A 514 6.56 25.72 11.21
N LEU A 515 7.89 25.56 11.25
CA LEU A 515 8.52 24.33 11.75
C LEU A 515 8.42 24.19 13.27
N ASP A 516 8.57 25.29 14.00
CA ASP A 516 8.42 25.28 15.47
C ASP A 516 6.98 24.93 15.86
N ASP A 517 5.99 25.52 15.19
CA ASP A 517 4.57 25.20 15.38
C ASP A 517 4.28 23.71 15.11
N ALA A 518 4.82 23.15 14.00
CA ALA A 518 4.64 21.73 13.68
C ALA A 518 5.23 20.82 14.78
N VAL A 519 6.44 21.12 15.28
CA VAL A 519 7.08 20.35 16.35
C VAL A 519 6.28 20.41 17.64
N ASP A 520 5.84 21.60 18.05
CA ASP A 520 5.14 21.77 19.33
C ASP A 520 3.78 21.08 19.30
N GLN A 521 3.03 21.20 18.19
CA GLN A 521 1.73 20.55 18.03
C GLN A 521 1.84 19.02 17.98
N LEU A 522 2.85 18.46 17.29
CA LEU A 522 3.07 17.01 17.28
C LEU A 522 3.56 16.48 18.63
N ARG A 523 4.36 17.25 19.36
CA ARG A 523 4.84 16.86 20.69
C ARG A 523 3.69 16.68 21.68
N ASP A 524 2.71 17.55 21.64
CA ASP A 524 1.52 17.47 22.52
C ASP A 524 0.68 16.21 22.24
N LEU A 525 0.84 15.61 21.06
CA LEU A 525 0.13 14.39 20.67
C LEU A 525 0.89 13.08 20.98
N THR A 526 2.20 13.14 21.24
CA THR A 526 3.03 11.93 21.37
C THR A 526 2.76 11.10 22.62
N GLU A 527 2.21 11.67 23.67
CA GLU A 527 1.84 10.93 24.88
C GLU A 527 0.66 9.99 24.65
N SER A 528 -0.16 10.26 23.63
CA SER A 528 -1.40 9.55 23.38
C SER A 528 -1.32 8.54 22.22
N TYR A 529 -0.41 8.70 21.23
CA TYR A 529 -0.48 7.99 19.94
C TYR A 529 0.85 7.53 19.38
N HIS A 530 1.08 6.23 19.31
CA HIS A 530 2.32 5.64 18.78
C HIS A 530 2.61 6.03 17.33
N ALA A 531 1.62 6.09 16.45
CA ALA A 531 1.80 6.43 15.04
C ALA A 531 2.27 7.88 14.82
N VAL A 532 1.88 8.79 15.72
CA VAL A 532 2.29 10.20 15.66
C VAL A 532 3.67 10.42 16.26
N LYS A 533 4.11 9.56 17.16
CA LYS A 533 5.39 9.69 17.85
C LYS A 533 6.56 9.65 16.88
N ASP A 534 6.58 8.70 15.96
CA ASP A 534 7.65 8.56 14.98
C ASP A 534 7.74 9.80 14.06
N LEU A 535 6.58 10.36 13.70
CA LEU A 535 6.51 11.60 12.92
C LEU A 535 7.00 12.82 13.73
N ALA A 536 6.64 12.92 15.01
CA ALA A 536 7.08 13.98 15.91
C ALA A 536 8.60 13.93 16.15
N ASP A 537 9.13 12.72 16.37
CA ASP A 537 10.56 12.50 16.55
C ASP A 537 11.34 12.92 15.29
N ALA A 538 10.87 12.53 14.10
CA ALA A 538 11.46 12.93 12.83
C ALA A 538 11.37 14.44 12.57
N THR A 539 10.24 15.08 12.93
CA THR A 539 10.08 16.55 12.82
C THR A 539 10.99 17.28 13.80
N THR A 540 11.23 16.72 14.97
CA THR A 540 12.19 17.26 15.94
C THR A 540 13.62 17.17 15.43
N ILE A 541 14.01 16.07 14.74
CA ILE A 541 15.29 15.96 14.05
C ILE A 541 15.42 17.05 12.98
N LEU A 542 14.38 17.22 12.17
CA LEU A 542 14.35 18.23 11.11
C LEU A 542 14.57 19.62 11.68
N ARG A 543 13.91 19.97 12.79
CA ARG A 543 14.11 21.24 13.49
C ARG A 543 15.55 21.40 13.98
N HIS A 544 16.10 20.35 14.57
CA HIS A 544 17.47 20.37 15.08
C HIS A 544 18.50 20.60 13.94
N LEU A 545 18.32 19.95 12.81
CA LEU A 545 19.14 20.17 11.62
C LEU A 545 19.04 21.61 11.11
N ALA A 546 17.83 22.16 11.05
CA ALA A 546 17.61 23.53 10.63
C ALA A 546 18.24 24.57 11.56
N ASP A 547 18.30 24.29 12.88
CA ASP A 547 18.93 25.17 13.88
C ASP A 547 20.47 25.16 13.81
N ARG A 548 21.05 24.02 13.51
CA ARG A 548 22.50 23.77 13.62
C ARG A 548 23.23 23.88 12.30
N SER A 549 22.53 24.28 11.24
CA SER A 549 23.08 24.33 9.88
C SER A 549 24.32 25.22 9.71
N THR A 550 24.64 26.07 10.70
CA THR A 550 25.73 27.05 10.60
C THR A 550 26.86 26.88 11.60
N ASP A 551 26.68 26.10 12.68
CA ASP A 551 27.57 26.15 13.85
C ASP A 551 28.40 24.88 14.10
N LEU A 552 27.99 23.71 13.56
CA LEU A 552 28.67 22.42 13.74
C LEU A 552 29.31 21.92 12.46
N SER A 553 30.43 21.23 12.60
CA SER A 553 30.97 20.42 11.50
C SER A 553 30.02 19.26 11.19
N ILE A 554 30.10 18.71 9.98
CA ILE A 554 29.29 17.57 9.56
C ILE A 554 29.51 16.34 10.45
N GLU A 555 30.75 16.14 10.91
CA GLU A 555 31.14 15.07 11.84
C GLU A 555 30.44 15.24 13.19
N GLU A 556 30.45 16.43 13.75
CA GLU A 556 29.80 16.73 15.05
C GLU A 556 28.30 16.59 14.95
N LEU A 557 27.70 17.10 13.88
CA LEU A 557 26.26 16.98 13.61
C LEU A 557 25.84 15.51 13.40
N THR A 558 26.66 14.74 12.69
CA THR A 558 26.43 13.30 12.48
C THR A 558 26.43 12.54 13.79
N GLU A 559 27.39 12.82 14.69
CA GLU A 559 27.48 12.16 16.00
C GLU A 559 26.32 12.58 16.92
N GLU A 560 25.95 13.85 16.92
CA GLU A 560 24.82 14.34 17.71
C GLU A 560 23.50 13.71 17.25
N LEU A 561 23.27 13.59 15.94
CA LEU A 561 22.12 12.90 15.37
C LEU A 561 22.14 11.41 15.72
N ARG A 562 23.29 10.75 15.64
CA ARG A 562 23.43 9.34 16.01
C ARG A 562 22.97 9.10 17.45
N ILE A 563 23.43 9.93 18.39
CA ILE A 563 23.04 9.85 19.80
C ILE A 563 21.53 10.06 19.95
N LYS A 564 20.99 11.07 19.29
CA LYS A 564 19.57 11.42 19.38
C LYS A 564 18.68 10.33 18.79
N MET A 565 19.02 9.84 17.61
CA MET A 565 18.32 8.73 16.95
C MET A 565 18.35 7.44 17.77
N SER A 566 19.44 7.18 18.53
CA SER A 566 19.54 6.00 19.38
C SER A 566 18.52 5.94 20.51
N SER A 567 18.01 7.08 20.93
CA SER A 567 17.00 7.19 21.98
C SER A 567 15.55 7.15 21.45
N MET A 568 15.36 7.12 20.13
CA MET A 568 14.03 7.22 19.50
C MET A 568 13.39 5.85 19.24
N PRO A 569 12.10 5.69 19.52
CA PRO A 569 11.38 4.43 19.29
C PRO A 569 11.30 3.99 17.83
N ILE A 570 11.37 4.93 16.88
CA ILE A 570 11.42 4.65 15.43
C ILE A 570 12.53 3.66 15.04
N PHE A 571 13.55 3.54 15.89
CA PHE A 571 14.65 2.59 15.74
C PHE A 571 14.47 1.33 16.59
N ARG A 572 13.22 0.93 16.87
CA ARG A 572 12.91 -0.27 17.67
C ARG A 572 13.62 -1.51 17.15
N GLY A 573 14.20 -2.27 18.07
CA GLY A 573 14.81 -3.56 17.80
C GLY A 573 16.21 -3.51 17.19
N LEU A 574 16.77 -2.33 16.96
CA LEU A 574 18.11 -2.16 16.44
C LEU A 574 19.06 -1.76 17.57
N THR A 575 19.87 -2.70 18.00
CA THR A 575 21.07 -2.35 18.78
C THR A 575 22.01 -1.61 17.82
N LEU A 576 22.12 -0.32 18.00
CA LEU A 576 22.94 0.59 17.19
C LEU A 576 24.40 0.11 17.02
N ASP A 577 24.91 -0.66 17.95
CA ASP A 577 26.26 -1.23 17.92
C ASP A 577 26.52 -2.15 16.72
N HIS A 578 25.51 -2.82 16.19
CA HIS A 578 25.66 -3.67 14.99
C HIS A 578 25.41 -2.94 13.67
N LEU A 579 24.59 -1.91 13.68
CA LEU A 579 24.25 -1.15 12.47
C LEU A 579 25.23 -0.01 12.17
N TRP A 580 25.90 0.53 13.19
CA TRP A 580 26.83 1.63 13.07
C TRP A 580 28.27 1.16 12.88
N SER A 581 28.46 0.14 12.04
CA SER A 581 29.77 -0.12 11.47
C SER A 581 30.33 1.16 10.81
N ARG A 582 31.62 1.26 10.62
CA ARG A 582 32.28 2.42 9.95
C ARG A 582 31.59 2.80 8.61
N ARG A 583 31.00 1.83 7.91
CA ARG A 583 30.23 2.08 6.69
C ARG A 583 28.92 2.82 6.96
N ALA A 584 28.20 2.45 8.00
CA ALA A 584 26.96 3.12 8.38
C ALA A 584 27.22 4.56 8.87
N GLN A 585 28.33 4.78 9.59
CA GLN A 585 28.75 6.14 9.99
C GLN A 585 29.08 7.02 8.78
N ALA A 586 29.89 6.52 7.84
CA ALA A 586 30.21 7.25 6.61
C ALA A 586 28.96 7.54 5.77
N PHE A 587 28.03 6.64 5.78
CA PHE A 587 26.78 6.78 5.07
C PHE A 587 25.85 7.82 5.73
N LEU A 588 25.71 7.82 7.06
CA LEU A 588 24.98 8.86 7.77
C LEU A 588 25.62 10.23 7.55
N GLN A 589 26.95 10.31 7.58
CA GLN A 589 27.69 11.54 7.33
C GLN A 589 27.39 12.10 5.93
N LEU A 590 27.38 11.25 4.91
CA LEU A 590 26.98 11.65 3.55
C LEU A 590 25.52 12.15 3.50
N ARG A 591 24.62 11.51 4.25
CA ARG A 591 23.23 11.95 4.34
C ARG A 591 23.08 13.28 5.03
N VAL A 592 23.76 13.47 6.14
CA VAL A 592 23.80 14.77 6.83
C VAL A 592 24.32 15.86 5.89
N GLN A 593 25.37 15.61 5.11
CA GLN A 593 25.86 16.53 4.09
C GLN A 593 24.77 16.90 3.07
N ASN A 594 24.08 15.90 2.54
CA ASN A 594 23.01 16.12 1.56
C ASN A 594 21.82 16.89 2.16
N TRP A 595 21.43 16.58 3.40
CA TRP A 595 20.37 17.33 4.09
C TRP A 595 20.77 18.78 4.33
N MET A 596 21.99 19.01 4.81
CA MET A 596 22.52 20.35 5.04
C MET A 596 22.58 21.19 3.75
N ALA A 597 22.89 20.59 2.61
CA ALA A 597 22.88 21.25 1.32
C ALA A 597 21.47 21.64 0.85
N ARG A 598 20.44 21.00 1.39
CA ARG A 598 19.01 21.27 1.05
C ARG A 598 18.31 22.19 2.04
N LEU A 599 18.78 22.27 3.28
CA LEU A 599 18.26 23.17 4.31
C LEU A 599 18.83 24.58 4.18
#